data_a8853891baadfafa66b2253403b94589
#
_entry.id   a8853891baadfafa66b2253403b94589
#
_cell.length_a   1.000
_cell.length_b   1.000
_cell.length_c   1.000
_cell.angle_alpha   90.00
_cell.angle_beta   90.00
_cell.angle_gamma   90.00
#
_symmetry.space_group_name_H-M   'P 1'
#
loop_
_entity.id
_entity.type
_entity.pdbx_description
1 polymer ?
#
loop_
_entity_poly.entity_id
_entity_poly.type
_entity_poly.pdbx_seq_one_letter_code
_entity_poly.pdbx_strand_id
1 'polypeptide(L)'
;MTRAAIYARFSSDLQRDRSIEDQIEVCRSYAERMRFEVVEVYADRAKSGASMHGRDGIQRMIADGRQRVFDVVISETLSRLGRDEGDRAEIRKRLTFAGVKIMTPADGEVTRLTDGIKAIIDAQYLEDLKVMIRRGMAGVTRDGRHAGGRAYGYRPVPGKPGELEIVEAEAEIVRRIYREFAAGQPARAICMRLNAERV
;
A
#
# COMPACT_ATOMS: atom_id res chain seq x y z
N MET A 1 -7.08 -12.83 33.63
CA MET A 1 -7.53 -12.73 32.23
C MET A 1 -6.44 -11.98 31.48
N THR A 2 -6.07 -12.38 30.26
CA THR A 2 -5.01 -11.70 29.49
C THR A 2 -5.58 -10.36 29.00
N ARG A 3 -4.87 -9.26 29.29
CA ARG A 3 -5.28 -7.92 28.89
C ARG A 3 -4.78 -7.64 27.48
N ALA A 4 -5.67 -7.22 26.62
CA ALA A 4 -5.37 -6.92 25.21
C ALA A 4 -5.56 -5.45 24.88
N ALA A 5 -4.67 -4.90 24.08
CA ALA A 5 -4.87 -3.64 23.40
C ALA A 5 -5.17 -3.90 21.92
N ILE A 6 -5.98 -3.05 21.30
CA ILE A 6 -6.23 -3.08 19.86
C ILE A 6 -5.50 -1.91 19.20
N TYR A 7 -4.88 -2.17 18.06
CA TYR A 7 -4.30 -1.12 17.22
C TYR A 7 -4.87 -1.16 15.81
N ALA A 8 -5.39 0.00 15.35
CA ALA A 8 -5.95 0.18 14.02
C ALA A 8 -5.33 1.39 13.29
N ARG A 9 -5.26 1.34 11.97
CA ARG A 9 -4.70 2.43 11.17
C ARG A 9 -5.31 2.50 9.77
N PHE A 10 -5.55 3.71 9.25
CA PHE A 10 -5.83 3.91 7.83
C PHE A 10 -4.64 3.53 6.96
N SER A 11 -4.91 2.96 5.79
CA SER A 11 -3.88 2.66 4.79
C SER A 11 -3.67 3.80 3.78
N SER A 12 -4.65 4.69 3.59
CA SER A 12 -4.59 5.85 2.68
C SER A 12 -5.58 6.94 3.10
N ASP A 13 -5.35 8.18 2.64
CA ASP A 13 -6.20 9.36 2.90
C ASP A 13 -7.60 9.26 2.24
N LEU A 14 -7.82 8.28 1.37
CA LEU A 14 -9.08 8.02 0.67
C LEU A 14 -10.00 7.04 1.40
N GLN A 15 -9.55 6.42 2.50
CA GLN A 15 -10.36 5.50 3.29
C GLN A 15 -11.17 6.26 4.36
N ARG A 16 -12.47 5.93 4.43
CA ARG A 16 -13.43 6.55 5.37
C ARG A 16 -13.21 6.03 6.80
N ASP A 17 -13.63 6.81 7.80
CA ASP A 17 -13.58 6.46 9.24
C ASP A 17 -14.14 5.05 9.54
N ARG A 18 -15.13 4.61 8.79
CA ARG A 18 -15.72 3.26 8.84
C ARG A 18 -14.68 2.13 8.73
N SER A 19 -13.58 2.35 8.02
CA SER A 19 -12.50 1.36 7.89
C SER A 19 -11.69 1.11 9.17
N ILE A 20 -11.60 2.07 10.11
CA ILE A 20 -10.98 1.83 11.43
C ILE A 20 -11.95 1.07 12.34
N GLU A 21 -13.22 1.43 12.32
CA GLU A 21 -14.27 0.75 13.11
C GLU A 21 -14.35 -0.72 12.72
N ASP A 22 -14.35 -1.04 11.41
CA ASP A 22 -14.35 -2.41 10.91
C ASP A 22 -13.10 -3.19 11.39
N GLN A 23 -11.90 -2.57 11.38
CA GLN A 23 -10.68 -3.19 11.90
C GLN A 23 -10.77 -3.49 13.40
N ILE A 24 -11.31 -2.52 14.18
CA ILE A 24 -11.49 -2.68 15.63
C ILE A 24 -12.48 -3.81 15.91
N GLU A 25 -13.57 -3.91 15.16
CA GLU A 25 -14.60 -4.96 15.33
C GLU A 25 -14.02 -6.35 15.06
N VAL A 26 -13.24 -6.52 13.99
CA VAL A 26 -12.52 -7.77 13.71
C VAL A 26 -11.58 -8.15 14.85
N CYS A 27 -10.84 -7.16 15.39
CA CYS A 27 -9.94 -7.40 16.51
C CYS A 27 -10.69 -7.72 17.82
N ARG A 28 -11.86 -7.09 18.07
CA ARG A 28 -12.70 -7.39 19.24
C ARG A 28 -13.25 -8.81 19.17
N SER A 29 -13.81 -9.20 18.03
CA SER A 29 -14.30 -10.57 17.81
C SER A 29 -13.21 -11.63 17.99
N TYR A 30 -11.97 -11.31 17.59
CA TYR A 30 -10.81 -12.16 17.86
C TYR A 30 -10.48 -12.22 19.36
N ALA A 31 -10.46 -11.08 20.07
CA ALA A 31 -10.20 -11.02 21.51
C ALA A 31 -11.22 -11.83 22.30
N GLU A 32 -12.50 -11.74 21.96
CA GLU A 32 -13.58 -12.53 22.58
C GLU A 32 -13.36 -14.04 22.42
N ARG A 33 -13.06 -14.48 21.20
CA ARG A 33 -12.75 -15.88 20.88
C ARG A 33 -11.55 -16.41 21.69
N MET A 34 -10.55 -15.57 21.91
CA MET A 34 -9.35 -15.89 22.68
C MET A 34 -9.54 -15.68 24.18
N ARG A 35 -10.70 -15.19 24.63
CA ARG A 35 -11.00 -14.84 26.03
C ARG A 35 -10.03 -13.80 26.60
N PHE A 36 -9.69 -12.80 25.79
CA PHE A 36 -8.89 -11.65 26.21
C PHE A 36 -9.81 -10.50 26.62
N GLU A 37 -9.36 -9.72 27.59
CA GLU A 37 -10.01 -8.50 28.03
C GLU A 37 -9.43 -7.31 27.24
N VAL A 38 -10.24 -6.63 26.42
CA VAL A 38 -9.79 -5.43 25.69
C VAL A 38 -9.80 -4.24 26.65
N VAL A 39 -8.61 -3.78 27.04
CA VAL A 39 -8.42 -2.69 28.02
C VAL A 39 -8.19 -1.34 27.35
N GLU A 40 -7.68 -1.29 26.10
CA GLU A 40 -7.38 -0.04 25.42
C GLU A 40 -7.44 -0.21 23.88
N VAL A 41 -7.76 0.89 23.17
CA VAL A 41 -7.81 0.94 21.71
C VAL A 41 -6.99 2.13 21.23
N TYR A 42 -5.98 1.87 20.39
CA TYR A 42 -5.13 2.87 19.77
C TYR A 42 -5.45 2.97 18.29
N ALA A 43 -5.55 4.19 17.79
CA ALA A 43 -5.78 4.41 16.36
C ALA A 43 -4.91 5.55 15.83
N ASP A 44 -4.38 5.38 14.62
CA ASP A 44 -3.70 6.43 13.89
C ASP A 44 -4.43 6.72 12.58
N ARG A 45 -4.76 8.00 12.35
CA ARG A 45 -5.23 8.47 11.05
C ARG A 45 -4.02 8.65 10.13
N ALA A 46 -4.12 8.13 8.90
CA ALA A 46 -3.02 8.24 7.94
C ALA A 46 -2.73 9.72 7.62
N LYS A 47 -1.56 10.17 8.02
CA LYS A 47 -0.92 11.35 7.40
C LYS A 47 0.02 10.80 6.32
N SER A 48 -0.16 11.23 5.06
CA SER A 48 0.72 10.86 3.95
C SER A 48 2.18 11.21 4.30
N GLY A 49 3.09 10.26 4.17
CA GLY A 49 4.51 10.47 4.45
C GLY A 49 4.94 10.41 5.92
N ALA A 50 4.06 10.14 6.88
CA ALA A 50 4.44 10.07 8.29
C ALA A 50 5.27 8.81 8.57
N SER A 51 6.54 9.03 8.93
CA SER A 51 7.37 8.05 9.63
C SER A 51 6.73 7.68 10.98
N MET A 52 7.27 6.68 11.66
CA MET A 52 6.83 6.27 13.00
C MET A 52 6.71 7.45 14.01
N HIS A 53 7.48 8.54 13.82
CA HIS A 53 7.47 9.74 14.66
C HIS A 53 6.18 10.58 14.58
N GLY A 54 5.39 10.46 13.51
CA GLY A 54 4.11 11.19 13.34
C GLY A 54 2.87 10.36 13.70
N ARG A 55 3.03 9.21 14.36
CA ARG A 55 1.97 8.27 14.70
C ARG A 55 1.75 8.24 16.22
N ASP A 56 0.93 9.15 16.72
CA ASP A 56 0.71 9.34 18.16
C ASP A 56 0.09 8.09 18.83
N GLY A 57 -0.79 7.38 18.12
CA GLY A 57 -1.40 6.14 18.60
C GLY A 57 -0.37 5.04 18.85
N ILE A 58 0.55 4.80 17.88
CA ILE A 58 1.60 3.79 18.06
C ILE A 58 2.58 4.17 19.16
N GLN A 59 2.91 5.47 19.31
CA GLN A 59 3.81 5.94 20.36
C GLN A 59 3.21 5.73 21.75
N ARG A 60 1.93 6.07 21.93
CA ARG A 60 1.19 5.81 23.19
C ARG A 60 1.14 4.31 23.46
N MET A 61 0.76 3.50 22.49
CA MET A 61 0.70 2.06 22.62
C MET A 61 2.04 1.46 23.11
N ILE A 62 3.18 1.90 22.54
CA ILE A 62 4.50 1.43 22.96
C ILE A 62 4.82 1.90 24.40
N ALA A 63 4.45 3.13 24.76
CA ALA A 63 4.67 3.66 26.10
C ALA A 63 3.87 2.87 27.15
N ASP A 64 2.58 2.62 26.89
CA ASP A 64 1.69 1.88 27.78
C ASP A 64 2.07 0.39 27.85
N GLY A 65 2.57 -0.19 26.76
CA GLY A 65 3.15 -1.54 26.75
C GLY A 65 4.34 -1.67 27.71
N ARG A 66 5.22 -0.66 27.76
CA ARG A 66 6.35 -0.61 28.73
C ARG A 66 5.87 -0.53 30.18
N GLN A 67 4.74 0.11 30.42
CA GLN A 67 4.09 0.19 31.74
C GLN A 67 3.26 -1.04 32.06
N ARG A 68 3.22 -2.04 31.16
CA ARG A 68 2.44 -3.27 31.32
C ARG A 68 0.94 -3.04 31.51
N VAL A 69 0.38 -2.04 30.82
CA VAL A 69 -1.06 -1.78 30.83
C VAL A 69 -1.81 -2.97 30.20
N PHE A 70 -1.20 -3.63 29.21
CA PHE A 70 -1.71 -4.82 28.52
C PHE A 70 -0.60 -5.83 28.28
N ASP A 71 -1.00 -7.08 28.03
CA ASP A 71 -0.10 -8.21 27.81
C ASP A 71 0.02 -8.58 26.32
N VAL A 72 -0.97 -8.18 25.53
CA VAL A 72 -1.09 -8.50 24.10
C VAL A 72 -1.55 -7.27 23.31
N VAL A 73 -1.01 -7.07 22.12
CA VAL A 73 -1.53 -6.14 21.11
C VAL A 73 -2.14 -6.94 19.97
N ILE A 74 -3.38 -6.61 19.60
CA ILE A 74 -4.10 -7.20 18.47
C ILE A 74 -4.22 -6.17 17.36
N SER A 75 -3.86 -6.53 16.14
CA SER A 75 -4.06 -5.73 14.93
C SER A 75 -4.65 -6.60 13.82
N GLU A 76 -5.51 -6.05 12.98
CA GLU A 76 -6.14 -6.78 11.87
C GLU A 76 -5.10 -7.52 11.02
N THR A 77 -4.03 -6.81 10.66
CA THR A 77 -2.89 -7.34 9.91
C THR A 77 -1.59 -6.66 10.37
N LEU A 78 -0.43 -7.29 10.10
CA LEU A 78 0.88 -6.71 10.39
C LEU A 78 1.14 -5.39 9.64
N SER A 79 0.57 -5.23 8.45
CA SER A 79 0.71 -4.00 7.66
C SER A 79 0.08 -2.78 8.34
N ARG A 80 -0.84 -2.95 9.29
CA ARG A 80 -1.39 -1.86 10.09
C ARG A 80 -0.37 -1.34 11.10
N LEU A 81 0.45 -2.21 11.67
CA LEU A 81 1.53 -1.82 12.59
C LEU A 81 2.64 -1.03 11.87
N GLY A 82 3.12 -1.50 10.71
CA GLY A 82 4.16 -0.81 9.94
C GLY A 82 3.98 -0.98 8.43
N ARG A 83 4.32 0.06 7.64
CA ARG A 83 4.26 -0.01 6.18
C ARG A 83 5.37 -0.87 5.59
N ASP A 84 6.56 -0.72 6.12
CA ASP A 84 7.74 -1.47 5.71
C ASP A 84 8.20 -2.44 6.82
N GLU A 85 9.13 -3.31 6.46
CA GLU A 85 9.65 -4.32 7.37
C GLU A 85 10.45 -3.69 8.51
N GLY A 86 11.16 -2.59 8.26
CA GLY A 86 11.96 -1.90 9.27
C GLY A 86 11.10 -1.35 10.41
N ASP A 87 10.01 -0.65 10.06
CA ASP A 87 9.03 -0.14 11.02
C ASP A 87 8.43 -1.28 11.86
N ARG A 88 7.99 -2.38 11.18
CA ARG A 88 7.42 -3.54 11.87
C ARG A 88 8.42 -4.20 12.83
N ALA A 89 9.66 -4.38 12.39
CA ALA A 89 10.71 -4.97 13.20
C ALA A 89 11.03 -4.13 14.45
N GLU A 90 11.08 -2.81 14.31
CA GLU A 90 11.33 -1.90 15.43
C GLU A 90 10.17 -1.91 16.44
N ILE A 91 8.91 -1.85 15.98
CA ILE A 91 7.73 -1.94 16.84
C ILE A 91 7.71 -3.27 17.59
N ARG A 92 7.92 -4.38 16.86
CA ARG A 92 7.99 -5.72 17.47
C ARG A 92 9.09 -5.79 18.52
N LYS A 93 10.30 -5.31 18.23
CA LYS A 93 11.42 -5.28 19.17
C LYS A 93 11.05 -4.55 20.47
N ARG A 94 10.42 -3.38 20.37
CA ARG A 94 10.01 -2.59 21.53
C ARG A 94 8.95 -3.29 22.37
N LEU A 95 7.92 -3.86 21.73
CA LEU A 95 6.85 -4.57 22.41
C LEU A 95 7.35 -5.88 23.03
N THR A 96 8.16 -6.66 22.31
CA THR A 96 8.78 -7.89 22.86
C THR A 96 9.67 -7.58 24.06
N PHE A 97 10.44 -6.49 24.02
CA PHE A 97 11.27 -6.06 25.15
C PHE A 97 10.41 -5.68 26.39
N ALA A 98 9.21 -5.13 26.15
CA ALA A 98 8.24 -4.86 27.21
C ALA A 98 7.48 -6.13 27.70
N GLY A 99 7.71 -7.28 27.09
CA GLY A 99 7.01 -8.54 27.37
C GLY A 99 5.60 -8.61 26.76
N VAL A 100 5.29 -7.73 25.79
CA VAL A 100 4.00 -7.69 25.10
C VAL A 100 4.04 -8.53 23.83
N LYS A 101 3.06 -9.42 23.66
CA LYS A 101 2.90 -10.24 22.45
C LYS A 101 2.12 -9.46 21.38
N ILE A 102 2.41 -9.72 20.12
CA ILE A 102 1.64 -9.20 18.97
C ILE A 102 0.84 -10.35 18.40
N MET A 103 -0.44 -10.10 18.13
CA MET A 103 -1.34 -11.09 17.54
C MET A 103 -2.13 -10.51 16.38
N THR A 104 -2.42 -11.33 15.39
CA THR A 104 -3.38 -11.02 14.32
C THR A 104 -4.44 -12.09 14.23
N PRO A 105 -5.67 -11.76 13.79
CA PRO A 105 -6.73 -12.75 13.56
C PRO A 105 -6.35 -13.85 12.57
N ALA A 106 -5.54 -13.52 11.57
CA ALA A 106 -5.13 -14.45 10.50
C ALA A 106 -3.95 -15.35 10.89
N ASP A 107 -2.95 -14.79 11.59
CA ASP A 107 -1.67 -15.47 11.81
C ASP A 107 -1.49 -15.97 13.27
N GLY A 108 -2.38 -15.55 14.18
CA GLY A 108 -2.21 -15.80 15.63
C GLY A 108 -1.06 -14.98 16.21
N GLU A 109 -0.21 -15.61 17.03
CA GLU A 109 0.96 -14.93 17.63
C GLU A 109 2.05 -14.66 16.59
N VAL A 110 2.41 -13.38 16.46
CA VAL A 110 3.44 -12.93 15.55
C VAL A 110 4.80 -12.97 16.22
N THR A 111 5.60 -13.94 15.83
CA THR A 111 6.99 -14.08 16.26
C THR A 111 7.95 -13.58 15.17
N ARG A 112 9.24 -13.43 15.52
CA ARG A 112 10.27 -13.12 14.53
C ARG A 112 10.34 -14.17 13.41
N LEU A 113 10.11 -15.45 13.75
CA LEU A 113 10.15 -16.55 12.81
C LEU A 113 8.96 -16.50 11.85
N THR A 114 7.72 -16.36 12.37
CA THR A 114 6.51 -16.32 11.56
C THR A 114 6.49 -15.09 10.64
N ASP A 115 6.92 -13.92 11.13
CA ASP A 115 7.03 -12.70 10.32
C ASP A 115 8.10 -12.84 9.21
N GLY A 116 9.26 -13.44 9.54
CA GLY A 116 10.31 -13.69 8.55
C GLY A 116 9.91 -14.67 7.46
N ILE A 117 9.24 -15.76 7.80
CA ILE A 117 8.71 -16.73 6.82
C ILE A 117 7.66 -16.04 5.91
N LYS A 118 6.76 -15.26 6.49
CA LYS A 118 5.74 -14.53 5.73
C LYS A 118 6.37 -13.52 4.77
N ALA A 119 7.37 -12.77 5.22
CA ALA A 119 8.09 -11.82 4.36
C ALA A 119 8.74 -12.51 3.14
N ILE A 120 9.30 -13.72 3.31
CA ILE A 120 9.88 -14.51 2.22
C ILE A 120 8.78 -14.95 1.24
N ILE A 121 7.65 -15.46 1.75
CA ILE A 121 6.51 -15.88 0.92
C ILE A 121 5.95 -14.70 0.12
N ASP A 122 5.74 -13.55 0.77
CA ASP A 122 5.22 -12.33 0.14
C ASP A 122 6.18 -11.82 -0.96
N ALA A 123 7.50 -11.86 -0.72
CA ALA A 123 8.51 -11.49 -1.70
C ALA A 123 8.48 -12.43 -2.92
N GLN A 124 8.40 -13.74 -2.70
CA GLN A 124 8.29 -14.73 -3.77
C GLN A 124 7.00 -14.53 -4.59
N TYR A 125 5.88 -14.31 -3.92
CA TYR A 125 4.60 -14.03 -4.59
C TYR A 125 4.69 -12.79 -5.52
N LEU A 126 5.36 -11.72 -5.07
CA LEU A 126 5.56 -10.53 -5.89
C LEU A 126 6.42 -10.80 -7.13
N GLU A 127 7.46 -11.64 -7.01
CA GLU A 127 8.27 -12.03 -8.18
C GLU A 127 7.46 -12.90 -9.17
N ASP A 128 6.70 -13.85 -8.66
CA ASP A 128 5.84 -14.69 -9.50
C ASP A 128 4.76 -13.84 -10.21
N LEU A 129 4.18 -12.88 -9.50
CA LEU A 129 3.20 -11.93 -10.06
C LEU A 129 3.82 -11.08 -11.19
N LYS A 130 5.05 -10.57 -11.02
CA LYS A 130 5.77 -9.85 -12.08
C LYS A 130 5.95 -10.72 -13.33
N VAL A 131 6.33 -11.98 -13.14
CA VAL A 131 6.50 -12.93 -14.26
C VAL A 131 5.18 -13.16 -14.98
N MET A 132 4.08 -13.38 -14.22
CA MET A 132 2.75 -13.57 -14.79
C MET A 132 2.26 -12.34 -15.57
N ILE A 133 2.43 -11.14 -15.00
CA ILE A 133 2.05 -9.89 -15.66
C ILE A 133 2.84 -9.70 -16.95
N ARG A 134 4.17 -9.86 -16.92
CA ARG A 134 5.01 -9.73 -18.12
C ARG A 134 4.60 -10.73 -19.20
N ARG A 135 4.33 -11.98 -18.83
CA ARG A 135 3.85 -13.02 -19.76
C ARG A 135 2.49 -12.65 -20.35
N GLY A 136 1.55 -12.16 -19.54
CA GLY A 136 0.25 -11.68 -20.01
C GLY A 136 0.38 -10.51 -20.99
N MET A 137 1.20 -9.50 -20.65
CA MET A 137 1.45 -8.35 -21.52
C MET A 137 2.12 -8.78 -22.85
N ALA A 138 3.10 -9.68 -22.79
CA ALA A 138 3.74 -10.22 -24.01
C ALA A 138 2.75 -10.99 -24.89
N GLY A 139 1.80 -11.72 -24.30
CA GLY A 139 0.71 -12.38 -25.03
C GLY A 139 -0.16 -11.38 -25.78
N VAL A 140 -0.65 -10.35 -25.09
CA VAL A 140 -1.48 -9.28 -25.67
C VAL A 140 -0.73 -8.58 -26.81
N THR A 141 0.56 -8.26 -26.63
CA THR A 141 1.39 -7.62 -27.65
C THR A 141 1.61 -8.54 -28.87
N ARG A 142 1.79 -9.84 -28.64
CA ARG A 142 1.94 -10.83 -29.73
C ARG A 142 0.67 -10.92 -30.60
N ASP A 143 -0.49 -10.73 -30.00
CA ASP A 143 -1.77 -10.66 -30.69
C ASP A 143 -1.97 -9.33 -31.46
N GLY A 144 -0.96 -8.44 -31.49
CA GLY A 144 -1.05 -7.12 -32.12
C GLY A 144 -1.87 -6.10 -31.33
N ARG A 145 -2.22 -6.40 -30.05
CA ARG A 145 -2.99 -5.54 -29.19
C ARG A 145 -2.11 -4.75 -28.22
N HIS A 146 -2.61 -3.62 -27.76
CA HIS A 146 -1.91 -2.79 -26.79
C HIS A 146 -2.07 -3.33 -25.36
N ALA A 147 -0.96 -3.52 -24.67
CA ALA A 147 -0.92 -4.05 -23.31
C ALA A 147 -0.71 -2.98 -22.23
N GLY A 148 -0.67 -1.70 -22.61
CA GLY A 148 -0.38 -0.59 -21.69
C GLY A 148 -1.60 0.26 -21.37
N GLY A 149 -1.35 1.38 -20.64
CA GLY A 149 -2.33 2.44 -20.42
C GLY A 149 -2.53 3.34 -21.66
N ARG A 150 -3.48 4.27 -21.58
CA ARG A 150 -3.73 5.23 -22.66
C ARG A 150 -2.48 6.07 -22.93
N ALA A 151 -2.01 6.09 -24.18
CA ALA A 151 -1.02 7.04 -24.67
C ALA A 151 -1.73 8.24 -25.30
N TYR A 152 -1.18 9.44 -25.16
CA TYR A 152 -1.67 10.64 -25.84
C TYR A 152 -1.57 10.47 -27.36
N GLY A 153 -2.61 10.84 -28.09
CA GLY A 153 -2.75 10.56 -29.52
C GLY A 153 -3.55 9.31 -29.87
N TYR A 154 -3.95 8.53 -28.84
CA TYR A 154 -4.73 7.31 -29.02
C TYR A 154 -5.90 7.23 -28.05
N ARG A 155 -6.96 6.54 -28.45
CA ARG A 155 -8.07 6.17 -27.55
C ARG A 155 -8.45 4.69 -27.71
N PRO A 156 -8.93 4.03 -26.67
CA PRO A 156 -9.42 2.66 -26.77
C PRO A 156 -10.64 2.58 -27.67
N VAL A 157 -10.70 1.54 -28.51
CA VAL A 157 -11.88 1.24 -29.33
C VAL A 157 -12.94 0.58 -28.43
N PRO A 158 -14.18 1.14 -28.32
CA PRO A 158 -15.24 0.57 -27.52
C PRO A 158 -15.55 -0.89 -27.90
N GLY A 159 -15.66 -1.78 -26.92
CA GLY A 159 -15.94 -3.20 -27.12
C GLY A 159 -14.79 -4.04 -27.66
N LYS A 160 -13.60 -3.47 -27.89
CA LYS A 160 -12.41 -4.18 -28.39
C LYS A 160 -11.20 -4.01 -27.47
N PRO A 161 -11.05 -4.82 -26.43
CA PRO A 161 -9.97 -4.70 -25.48
C PRO A 161 -8.58 -4.77 -26.13
N GLY A 162 -7.75 -3.74 -25.90
CA GLY A 162 -6.39 -3.66 -26.44
C GLY A 162 -6.28 -3.14 -27.88
N GLU A 163 -7.38 -2.85 -28.57
CA GLU A 163 -7.34 -2.08 -29.81
C GLU A 163 -7.36 -0.58 -29.52
N LEU A 164 -6.53 0.16 -30.27
CA LEU A 164 -6.44 1.62 -30.18
C LEU A 164 -6.75 2.25 -31.53
N GLU A 165 -7.46 3.36 -31.51
CA GLU A 165 -7.61 4.22 -32.69
C GLU A 165 -6.89 5.55 -32.48
N ILE A 166 -6.45 6.16 -33.57
CA ILE A 166 -5.73 7.44 -33.55
C ILE A 166 -6.74 8.58 -33.30
N VAL A 167 -6.40 9.45 -32.35
CA VAL A 167 -7.07 10.74 -32.15
C VAL A 167 -6.29 11.79 -32.92
N GLU A 168 -6.71 12.12 -34.14
CA GLU A 168 -5.91 12.87 -35.11
C GLU A 168 -5.44 14.24 -34.55
N ALA A 169 -6.28 14.94 -33.79
CA ALA A 169 -5.91 16.22 -33.17
C ALA A 169 -4.73 16.06 -32.18
N GLU A 170 -4.74 15.01 -31.35
CA GLU A 170 -3.65 14.73 -30.42
C GLU A 170 -2.41 14.16 -31.15
N ALA A 171 -2.64 13.34 -32.16
CA ALA A 171 -1.57 12.71 -32.95
C ALA A 171 -0.74 13.74 -33.73
N GLU A 172 -1.37 14.80 -34.25
CA GLU A 172 -0.64 15.88 -34.94
C GLU A 172 0.30 16.64 -33.99
N ILE A 173 -0.11 16.84 -32.73
CA ILE A 173 0.76 17.41 -31.71
C ILE A 173 1.96 16.50 -31.45
N VAL A 174 1.75 15.20 -31.32
CA VAL A 174 2.83 14.23 -31.14
C VAL A 174 3.78 14.25 -32.33
N ARG A 175 3.26 14.23 -33.58
CA ARG A 175 4.07 14.35 -34.81
C ARG A 175 4.87 15.64 -34.86
N ARG A 176 4.29 16.76 -34.43
CA ARG A 176 4.97 18.04 -34.31
C ARG A 176 6.12 17.98 -33.31
N ILE A 177 5.91 17.42 -32.11
CA ILE A 177 6.96 17.25 -31.11
C ILE A 177 8.15 16.46 -31.69
N TYR A 178 7.88 15.35 -32.38
CA TYR A 178 8.94 14.55 -32.99
C TYR A 178 9.66 15.30 -34.12
N ARG A 179 8.96 16.03 -34.98
CA ARG A 179 9.57 16.85 -36.05
C ARG A 179 10.47 17.94 -35.48
N GLU A 180 10.01 18.68 -34.47
CA GLU A 180 10.77 19.74 -33.82
C GLU A 180 12.01 19.19 -33.09
N PHE A 181 11.86 18.06 -32.39
CA PHE A 181 12.97 17.41 -31.72
C PHE A 181 14.02 16.88 -32.72
N ALA A 182 13.59 16.25 -33.82
CA ALA A 182 14.47 15.80 -34.89
C ALA A 182 15.20 16.95 -35.58
N ALA A 183 14.59 18.15 -35.63
CA ALA A 183 15.22 19.37 -36.13
C ALA A 183 16.21 20.02 -35.13
N GLY A 184 16.52 19.36 -34.01
CA GLY A 184 17.49 19.80 -33.02
C GLY A 184 16.94 20.74 -31.96
N GLN A 185 15.61 20.93 -31.84
CA GLN A 185 15.03 21.76 -30.80
C GLN A 185 15.09 21.06 -29.45
N PRO A 186 15.56 21.73 -28.36
CA PRO A 186 15.56 21.15 -27.03
C PRO A 186 14.15 20.85 -26.54
N ALA A 187 13.93 19.72 -25.87
CA ALA A 187 12.63 19.30 -25.34
C ALA A 187 11.98 20.38 -24.46
N ARG A 188 12.78 21.14 -23.68
CA ARG A 188 12.30 22.24 -22.85
C ARG A 188 11.69 23.38 -23.70
N ALA A 189 12.31 23.73 -24.82
CA ALA A 189 11.80 24.79 -25.72
C ALA A 189 10.49 24.37 -26.37
N ILE A 190 10.39 23.10 -26.79
CA ILE A 190 9.15 22.52 -27.34
C ILE A 190 8.03 22.58 -26.30
N CYS A 191 8.30 22.12 -25.07
CA CYS A 191 7.33 22.14 -23.98
C CYS A 191 6.85 23.55 -23.64
N MET A 192 7.76 24.55 -23.60
CA MET A 192 7.39 25.95 -23.33
C MET A 192 6.47 26.53 -24.43
N ARG A 193 6.71 26.18 -25.70
CA ARG A 193 5.82 26.62 -26.81
C ARG A 193 4.45 25.99 -26.70
N LEU A 194 4.37 24.68 -26.52
CA LEU A 194 3.09 23.97 -26.38
C LEU A 194 2.27 24.53 -25.21
N ASN A 195 2.91 24.81 -24.07
CA ASN A 195 2.23 25.43 -22.93
C ASN A 195 1.75 26.86 -23.22
N ALA A 196 2.52 27.66 -23.98
CA ALA A 196 2.09 29.00 -24.39
C ALA A 196 0.89 28.97 -25.36
N GLU A 197 0.83 27.93 -26.20
CA GLU A 197 -0.27 27.67 -27.12
C GLU A 197 -1.48 27.01 -26.42
N ARG A 198 -1.37 26.63 -25.15
CA ARG A 198 -2.38 25.91 -24.34
C ARG A 198 -2.80 24.57 -24.95
N VAL A 199 -1.84 23.89 -25.49
CA VAL A 199 -1.98 22.53 -26.05
C VAL A 199 -1.71 21.48 -24.98
#